data_b6bae13bb65739a4c38a68c9f07835bc
#
_entry.id   b6bae13bb65739a4c38a68c9f07835bc
#
_cell.length_a   1.000
_cell.length_b   1.000
_cell.length_c   1.000
_cell.angle_alpha   90.00
_cell.angle_beta   90.00
_cell.angle_gamma   90.00
#
_symmetry.space_group_name_H-M   'P 1'
#
loop_
_entity.id
_entity.type
_entity.pdbx_description
1 polymer ?
#
loop_
_entity_poly.entity_id
_entity_poly.type
_entity_poly.pdbx_seq_one_letter_code
_entity_poly.pdbx_strand_id
1 'polypeptide(L)'
;MADRASEGGILHARQQAAGKKKETKAVASVPKNAATGATAKASSEEANKNNFAKHAVDGNPRTRWCAAGGSAGQWLQIELKEAADIQNIRILWEKNNAAYRYIVEASDDGKDWKKVVDQSNNKEIKQITPHKVDAKGAKFFKITFHGSTPQYWGSLWEFEAHTGSLPELPRKVMKAAENGSNQAATGIAGVKAPEGFEVKLFAAPPEVNYPVCLTAAATGEVFVGIDEQGSLGKQKGRGRVVRCIDTDGDGKADQINTFAKMDHPRGLIYD
;
A
#
# COMPACT_ATOMS: atom_id res chain seq x y z
N MET A 1 -74.55 58.11 -0.77
CA MET A 1 -73.96 58.16 0.54
C MET A 1 -72.92 57.06 0.62
N ALA A 2 -71.76 57.47 0.68
CA ALA A 2 -70.46 56.93 0.97
C ALA A 2 -70.35 55.46 1.25
N ASP A 3 -69.58 54.89 0.43
CA ASP A 3 -68.99 53.56 0.63
C ASP A 3 -67.45 53.64 0.63
N ARG A 4 -66.86 53.00 1.56
CA ARG A 4 -65.39 52.92 1.69
C ARG A 4 -64.95 51.52 1.52
N ALA A 5 -64.27 51.26 0.43
CA ALA A 5 -63.49 50.06 0.21
C ALA A 5 -62.19 50.06 1.09
N SER A 6 -61.98 49.02 1.82
CA SER A 6 -60.72 48.75 2.56
C SER A 6 -59.78 47.88 1.72
N GLU A 7 -58.71 48.47 1.32
CA GLU A 7 -57.63 47.72 0.69
C GLU A 7 -56.82 46.89 1.74
N GLY A 8 -56.94 45.63 1.65
CA GLY A 8 -56.09 44.67 2.42
C GLY A 8 -54.76 44.39 1.71
N GLY A 9 -53.75 45.12 2.10
CA GLY A 9 -52.39 44.84 1.60
C GLY A 9 -51.80 43.51 2.16
N ILE A 10 -51.53 42.62 1.28
CA ILE A 10 -50.80 41.37 1.64
C ILE A 10 -49.32 41.68 1.72
N LEU A 11 -48.77 41.71 2.93
CA LEU A 11 -47.33 41.77 3.18
C LEU A 11 -46.68 40.40 2.92
N HIS A 12 -45.98 40.25 1.79
CA HIS A 12 -45.08 39.15 1.55
C HIS A 12 -43.79 39.33 2.36
N ALA A 13 -43.66 38.64 3.48
CA ALA A 13 -42.40 38.49 4.16
C ALA A 13 -41.48 37.55 3.35
N ARG A 14 -40.46 38.10 2.68
CA ARG A 14 -39.36 37.34 2.13
C ARG A 14 -38.49 36.86 3.28
N GLN A 15 -38.60 35.60 3.65
CA GLN A 15 -37.59 34.94 4.43
C GLN A 15 -36.29 34.79 3.58
N GLN A 16 -35.28 35.54 3.92
CA GLN A 16 -33.92 35.27 3.44
C GLN A 16 -33.44 33.99 4.08
N ALA A 17 -33.41 32.91 3.30
CA ALA A 17 -32.74 31.70 3.68
C ALA A 17 -31.23 31.98 3.72
N ALA A 18 -30.67 32.12 4.93
CA ALA A 18 -29.25 32.12 5.16
C ALA A 18 -28.71 30.77 4.72
N GLY A 19 -28.07 30.74 3.56
CA GLY A 19 -27.38 29.55 3.06
C GLY A 19 -26.28 29.15 4.03
N LYS A 20 -26.50 28.10 4.83
CA LYS A 20 -25.46 27.40 5.52
C LYS A 20 -24.51 26.83 4.45
N LYS A 21 -23.34 27.45 4.27
CA LYS A 21 -22.23 26.86 3.57
C LYS A 21 -21.95 25.52 4.26
N LYS A 22 -22.27 24.43 3.57
CA LYS A 22 -21.79 23.11 3.92
C LYS A 22 -20.26 23.17 3.82
N GLU A 23 -19.56 23.24 4.94
CA GLU A 23 -18.14 22.93 4.96
C GLU A 23 -17.99 21.49 4.46
N THR A 24 -17.58 21.35 3.23
CA THR A 24 -17.05 20.09 2.74
C THR A 24 -15.77 19.82 3.52
N LYS A 25 -15.86 18.97 4.54
CA LYS A 25 -14.69 18.36 5.16
C LYS A 25 -13.87 17.80 3.98
N ALA A 26 -12.71 18.41 3.74
CA ALA A 26 -11.74 17.88 2.81
C ALA A 26 -11.51 16.41 3.20
N VAL A 27 -11.86 15.49 2.32
CA VAL A 27 -11.51 14.09 2.48
C VAL A 27 -9.98 14.10 2.51
N ALA A 28 -9.41 13.79 3.66
CA ALA A 28 -7.97 13.71 3.81
C ALA A 28 -7.48 12.72 2.74
N SER A 29 -6.73 13.21 1.77
CA SER A 29 -6.13 12.35 0.75
C SER A 29 -5.31 11.28 1.48
N VAL A 30 -5.52 10.01 1.13
CA VAL A 30 -4.70 8.91 1.65
C VAL A 30 -3.24 9.28 1.41
N PRO A 31 -2.38 9.25 2.43
CA PRO A 31 -0.99 9.65 2.27
C PRO A 31 -0.32 8.76 1.22
N LYS A 32 0.08 9.37 0.10
CA LYS A 32 0.71 8.65 -1.00
C LYS A 32 2.12 8.23 -0.60
N ASN A 33 2.46 6.96 -0.81
CA ASN A 33 3.84 6.50 -0.72
C ASN A 33 4.63 7.01 -1.94
N ALA A 34 5.45 8.03 -1.77
CA ALA A 34 6.25 8.63 -2.84
C ALA A 34 7.34 7.69 -3.38
N ALA A 35 7.69 6.64 -2.63
CA ALA A 35 8.68 5.65 -3.06
C ALA A 35 8.11 4.59 -4.01
N THR A 36 6.78 4.43 -4.11
CA THR A 36 6.19 3.41 -4.98
C THR A 36 6.56 3.66 -6.45
N GLY A 37 7.21 2.66 -7.06
CA GLY A 37 7.68 2.73 -8.44
C GLY A 37 8.81 3.74 -8.67
N ALA A 38 9.54 4.11 -7.62
CA ALA A 38 10.77 4.88 -7.69
C ALA A 38 11.89 4.07 -8.36
N THR A 39 12.96 4.73 -8.79
CA THR A 39 14.17 4.06 -9.23
C THR A 39 15.00 3.63 -8.01
N ALA A 40 15.50 2.41 -8.02
CA ALA A 40 16.37 1.94 -6.94
C ALA A 40 17.64 1.29 -7.50
N LYS A 41 18.75 1.50 -6.79
CA LYS A 41 20.05 0.84 -7.03
C LYS A 41 20.67 0.44 -5.70
N ALA A 42 21.55 -0.57 -5.71
CA ALA A 42 22.15 -1.08 -4.52
C ALA A 42 23.66 -1.33 -4.71
N SER A 43 24.39 -1.48 -3.59
CA SER A 43 25.79 -1.88 -3.61
C SER A 43 25.99 -3.27 -4.18
N SER A 44 25.02 -4.16 -3.96
CA SER A 44 24.98 -5.51 -4.50
C SER A 44 23.56 -6.07 -4.46
N GLU A 45 23.31 -7.13 -5.22
CA GLU A 45 22.00 -7.77 -5.36
C GLU A 45 22.14 -9.29 -5.43
N GLU A 46 21.29 -10.02 -4.74
CA GLU A 46 21.19 -11.48 -4.85
C GLU A 46 20.44 -11.87 -6.15
N ALA A 47 21.09 -11.57 -7.28
CA ALA A 47 20.49 -11.65 -8.62
C ALA A 47 20.05 -13.07 -9.00
N ASN A 48 20.77 -14.12 -8.53
CA ASN A 48 20.42 -15.52 -8.76
C ASN A 48 19.08 -15.94 -8.15
N LYS A 49 18.52 -15.13 -7.22
CA LYS A 49 17.21 -15.31 -6.62
C LYS A 49 16.23 -14.21 -7.00
N ASN A 50 16.57 -13.39 -7.97
CA ASN A 50 15.72 -12.28 -8.43
C ASN A 50 15.42 -11.25 -7.32
N ASN A 51 16.34 -11.02 -6.38
CA ASN A 51 16.20 -10.09 -5.26
C ASN A 51 16.85 -8.74 -5.59
N PHE A 52 16.28 -8.03 -6.56
CA PHE A 52 16.82 -6.78 -7.09
C PHE A 52 16.39 -5.55 -6.28
N ALA A 53 17.18 -4.46 -6.36
CA ALA A 53 16.92 -3.18 -5.68
C ALA A 53 15.53 -2.62 -5.98
N LYS A 54 15.06 -2.71 -7.23
CA LYS A 54 13.75 -2.23 -7.66
C LYS A 54 12.58 -2.84 -6.88
N HIS A 55 12.74 -4.05 -6.34
CA HIS A 55 11.70 -4.73 -5.58
C HIS A 55 11.49 -4.14 -4.18
N ALA A 56 12.37 -3.29 -3.72
CA ALA A 56 12.21 -2.58 -2.45
C ALA A 56 11.25 -1.38 -2.53
N VAL A 57 10.76 -1.05 -3.72
CA VAL A 57 9.89 0.11 -3.99
C VAL A 57 8.81 -0.19 -5.03
N ASP A 58 8.52 -1.47 -5.27
CA ASP A 58 7.55 -1.89 -6.29
C ASP A 58 6.11 -1.99 -5.73
N GLY A 59 5.93 -1.81 -4.42
CA GLY A 59 4.64 -1.91 -3.73
C GLY A 59 4.16 -3.36 -3.56
N ASN A 60 5.03 -4.34 -3.81
CA ASN A 60 4.70 -5.75 -3.71
C ASN A 60 5.40 -6.40 -2.49
N PRO A 61 4.68 -6.70 -1.40
CA PRO A 61 5.26 -7.26 -0.18
C PRO A 61 5.76 -8.72 -0.34
N ARG A 62 5.75 -9.27 -1.56
CA ARG A 62 6.23 -10.62 -1.87
C ARG A 62 7.56 -10.62 -2.63
N THR A 63 8.01 -9.47 -3.09
CA THR A 63 9.30 -9.23 -3.72
C THR A 63 10.18 -8.45 -2.77
N ARG A 64 11.49 -8.58 -2.88
CA ARG A 64 12.41 -7.87 -1.99
C ARG A 64 13.72 -7.54 -2.68
N TRP A 65 14.42 -6.57 -2.14
CA TRP A 65 15.85 -6.47 -2.32
C TRP A 65 16.58 -7.33 -1.28
N CYS A 66 17.64 -7.97 -1.71
CA CYS A 66 18.61 -8.60 -0.83
C CYS A 66 20.03 -8.34 -1.37
N ALA A 67 20.93 -7.89 -0.50
CA ALA A 67 22.34 -7.77 -0.84
C ALA A 67 22.92 -9.15 -1.20
N ALA A 68 23.99 -9.18 -2.00
CA ALA A 68 24.67 -10.44 -2.36
C ALA A 68 25.54 -11.02 -1.24
N GLY A 69 25.52 -10.44 -0.05
CA GLY A 69 26.30 -10.88 1.10
C GLY A 69 25.93 -10.18 2.39
N GLY A 70 26.44 -10.70 3.51
CA GLY A 70 26.15 -10.23 4.87
C GLY A 70 27.11 -9.18 5.41
N SER A 71 28.04 -8.66 4.61
CA SER A 71 29.00 -7.65 5.05
C SER A 71 28.32 -6.34 5.42
N ALA A 72 28.80 -5.67 6.45
CA ALA A 72 28.40 -4.31 6.77
C ALA A 72 28.77 -3.35 5.62
N GLY A 73 28.05 -2.24 5.51
CA GLY A 73 28.27 -1.25 4.46
C GLY A 73 27.50 -1.54 3.16
N GLN A 74 26.71 -2.61 3.08
CA GLN A 74 25.77 -2.78 1.99
C GLN A 74 24.73 -1.64 2.02
N TRP A 75 24.36 -1.12 0.86
CA TRP A 75 23.42 -0.01 0.79
C TRP A 75 22.39 -0.19 -0.33
N LEU A 76 21.24 0.39 -0.11
CA LEU A 76 20.16 0.59 -1.08
C LEU A 76 19.92 2.08 -1.23
N GLN A 77 19.94 2.59 -2.44
CA GLN A 77 19.61 3.98 -2.76
C GLN A 77 18.35 4.04 -3.63
N ILE A 78 17.46 4.93 -3.28
CA ILE A 78 16.16 5.15 -3.90
C ILE A 78 16.13 6.56 -4.45
N GLU A 79 15.67 6.72 -5.69
CA GLU A 79 15.41 8.01 -6.32
C GLU A 79 13.91 8.14 -6.57
N LEU A 80 13.25 9.03 -5.85
CA LEU A 80 11.83 9.31 -6.01
C LEU A 80 11.55 9.86 -7.42
N LYS A 81 10.34 9.68 -7.95
CA LYS A 81 9.92 10.25 -9.24
C LYS A 81 9.97 11.77 -9.22
N GLU A 82 9.58 12.36 -8.09
CA GLU A 82 9.59 13.81 -7.84
C GLU A 82 10.15 14.09 -6.46
N ALA A 83 10.79 15.24 -6.29
CA ALA A 83 11.21 15.71 -4.98
C ALA A 83 10.01 16.04 -4.10
N ALA A 84 10.04 15.68 -2.83
CA ALA A 84 8.94 15.87 -1.90
C ALA A 84 9.40 16.14 -0.46
N ASP A 85 8.54 16.78 0.32
CA ASP A 85 8.74 16.95 1.75
C ASP A 85 8.30 15.69 2.49
N ILE A 86 9.24 14.82 2.82
CA ILE A 86 8.96 13.54 3.47
C ILE A 86 9.00 13.72 5.00
N GLN A 87 7.88 13.37 5.64
CA GLN A 87 7.69 13.46 7.09
C GLN A 87 7.79 12.10 7.80
N ASN A 88 7.54 11.04 7.08
CA ASN A 88 7.60 9.68 7.61
C ASN A 88 8.18 8.72 6.59
N ILE A 89 9.01 7.80 7.06
CA ILE A 89 9.45 6.64 6.29
C ILE A 89 9.10 5.36 7.05
N ARG A 90 9.00 4.26 6.31
CA ARG A 90 8.81 2.94 6.88
C ARG A 90 9.62 1.92 6.10
N ILE A 91 10.33 1.04 6.82
CA ILE A 91 11.10 -0.05 6.25
C ILE A 91 10.47 -1.37 6.69
N LEU A 92 10.17 -2.24 5.73
CA LEU A 92 9.70 -3.59 5.95
C LEU A 92 10.87 -4.55 5.71
N TRP A 93 11.52 -5.00 6.78
CA TRP A 93 12.65 -5.93 6.72
C TRP A 93 12.22 -7.35 6.36
N GLU A 94 13.10 -8.13 5.76
CA GLU A 94 12.81 -9.53 5.44
C GLU A 94 12.57 -10.36 6.71
N LYS A 95 13.41 -10.23 7.72
CA LYS A 95 13.36 -11.09 8.91
C LYS A 95 12.57 -10.42 10.04
N ASN A 96 11.65 -11.17 10.62
CA ASN A 96 10.85 -10.75 11.76
C ASN A 96 11.51 -11.06 13.13
N ASN A 97 12.60 -11.80 13.10
CA ASN A 97 13.36 -12.25 14.28
C ASN A 97 14.77 -11.62 14.38
N ALA A 98 14.98 -10.49 13.72
CA ALA A 98 16.28 -9.81 13.69
C ALA A 98 16.19 -8.36 14.17
N ALA A 99 17.23 -7.92 14.88
CA ALA A 99 17.51 -6.52 15.13
C ALA A 99 18.43 -6.00 14.02
N TYR A 100 17.90 -5.26 13.06
CA TYR A 100 18.65 -4.64 11.97
C TYR A 100 19.32 -3.36 12.44
N ARG A 101 20.61 -3.19 12.10
CA ARG A 101 21.38 -1.96 12.35
C ARG A 101 21.61 -1.25 11.03
N TYR A 102 21.25 0.02 10.95
CA TYR A 102 21.29 0.80 9.72
C TYR A 102 21.27 2.30 10.00
N ILE A 103 21.64 3.06 9.00
CA ILE A 103 21.32 4.49 8.92
C ILE A 103 20.50 4.76 7.68
N VAL A 104 19.71 5.83 7.71
CA VAL A 104 19.03 6.37 6.52
C VAL A 104 19.45 7.80 6.35
N GLU A 105 19.87 8.12 5.13
CA GLU A 105 20.23 9.45 4.69
C GLU A 105 19.25 9.90 3.60
N ALA A 106 18.96 11.21 3.56
CA ALA A 106 18.17 11.84 2.52
C ALA A 106 19.00 12.91 1.81
N SER A 107 18.69 13.17 0.55
CA SER A 107 19.34 14.20 -0.27
C SER A 107 18.33 14.74 -1.29
N ASP A 108 18.50 15.99 -1.69
CA ASP A 108 17.76 16.62 -2.81
C ASP A 108 18.50 16.47 -4.14
N ASP A 109 19.83 16.39 -4.14
CA ASP A 109 20.68 16.39 -5.34
C ASP A 109 21.44 15.05 -5.57
N GLY A 110 21.36 14.11 -4.61
CA GLY A 110 22.08 12.84 -4.64
C GLY A 110 23.59 12.92 -4.34
N LYS A 111 24.09 14.09 -3.91
CA LYS A 111 25.50 14.35 -3.57
C LYS A 111 25.65 14.70 -2.10
N ASP A 112 24.88 15.68 -1.63
CA ASP A 112 24.89 16.12 -0.25
C ASP A 112 23.87 15.35 0.57
N TRP A 113 24.34 14.52 1.50
CA TRP A 113 23.54 13.58 2.26
C TRP A 113 23.36 14.02 3.70
N LYS A 114 22.12 14.08 4.16
CA LYS A 114 21.76 14.35 5.54
C LYS A 114 21.21 13.09 6.19
N LYS A 115 21.80 12.67 7.31
CA LYS A 115 21.29 11.55 8.11
C LYS A 115 19.95 11.93 8.73
N VAL A 116 18.91 11.16 8.42
CA VAL A 116 17.53 11.36 8.91
C VAL A 116 17.09 10.26 9.88
N VAL A 117 17.78 9.10 9.87
CA VAL A 117 17.58 8.02 10.84
C VAL A 117 18.93 7.43 11.22
N ASP A 118 19.15 7.22 12.51
CA ASP A 118 20.29 6.47 13.03
C ASP A 118 19.84 5.31 13.90
N GLN A 119 19.93 4.12 13.36
CA GLN A 119 19.67 2.85 14.01
C GLN A 119 20.94 1.96 14.03
N SER A 120 22.13 2.58 13.96
CA SER A 120 23.42 1.86 13.92
C SER A 120 23.68 0.99 15.15
N ASN A 121 23.06 1.30 16.29
CA ASN A 121 23.16 0.56 17.54
C ASN A 121 21.85 -0.13 17.94
N ASN A 122 20.90 -0.32 17.00
CA ASN A 122 19.61 -0.93 17.29
C ASN A 122 19.77 -2.35 17.86
N LYS A 123 18.97 -2.62 18.90
CA LYS A 123 18.84 -3.94 19.56
C LYS A 123 17.41 -4.48 19.50
N GLU A 124 16.46 -3.67 19.03
CA GLU A 124 15.06 -4.06 18.95
C GLU A 124 14.80 -4.96 17.75
N ILE A 125 14.16 -6.09 18.01
CA ILE A 125 13.69 -7.01 16.99
C ILE A 125 12.35 -6.48 16.46
N LYS A 126 12.40 -5.87 15.29
CA LYS A 126 11.21 -5.33 14.61
C LYS A 126 11.33 -5.55 13.10
N GLN A 127 10.35 -6.24 12.52
CA GLN A 127 10.27 -6.40 11.08
C GLN A 127 9.87 -5.09 10.38
N ILE A 128 9.02 -4.30 11.03
CA ILE A 128 8.50 -3.04 10.51
C ILE A 128 9.02 -1.90 11.37
N THR A 129 9.77 -1.00 10.76
CA THR A 129 10.39 0.12 11.46
C THR A 129 9.92 1.46 10.86
N PRO A 130 8.87 2.07 11.46
CA PRO A 130 8.44 3.41 11.10
C PRO A 130 9.34 4.46 11.75
N HIS A 131 9.62 5.54 11.02
CA HIS A 131 10.38 6.69 11.51
C HIS A 131 9.73 8.00 11.10
N LYS A 132 9.60 8.94 12.04
CA LYS A 132 9.37 10.34 11.72
C LYS A 132 10.68 10.96 11.25
N VAL A 133 10.63 11.69 10.15
CA VAL A 133 11.79 12.37 9.57
C VAL A 133 11.41 13.80 9.17
N ASP A 134 12.40 14.67 8.97
CA ASP A 134 12.22 16.00 8.35
C ASP A 134 13.16 16.07 7.14
N ALA A 135 12.71 15.49 6.03
CA ALA A 135 13.44 15.43 4.78
C ALA A 135 12.75 16.31 3.73
N LYS A 136 12.97 17.64 3.84
CA LYS A 136 12.38 18.62 2.92
C LYS A 136 13.03 18.56 1.56
N GLY A 137 12.22 18.60 0.51
CA GLY A 137 12.69 18.57 -0.87
C GLY A 137 13.45 17.29 -1.24
N ALA A 138 13.31 16.21 -0.45
CA ALA A 138 14.06 14.99 -0.69
C ALA A 138 13.70 14.36 -2.03
N LYS A 139 14.73 14.09 -2.83
CA LYS A 139 14.66 13.35 -4.09
C LYS A 139 15.27 11.98 -3.96
N PHE A 140 16.22 11.82 -3.01
CA PHE A 140 16.96 10.59 -2.82
C PHE A 140 16.93 10.14 -1.36
N PHE A 141 16.88 8.82 -1.16
CA PHE A 141 17.13 8.18 0.12
C PHE A 141 18.20 7.11 -0.04
N LYS A 142 19.04 6.94 0.98
CA LYS A 142 20.05 5.88 1.03
C LYS A 142 19.99 5.20 2.39
N ILE A 143 19.77 3.87 2.37
CA ILE A 143 19.80 3.01 3.54
C ILE A 143 21.13 2.29 3.53
N THR A 144 21.97 2.51 4.54
CA THR A 144 23.23 1.79 4.73
C THR A 144 23.07 0.76 5.85
N PHE A 145 23.28 -0.49 5.52
CA PHE A 145 23.15 -1.62 6.43
C PHE A 145 24.45 -1.83 7.23
N HIS A 146 24.34 -1.88 8.55
CA HIS A 146 25.46 -2.08 9.49
C HIS A 146 25.49 -3.47 10.13
N GLY A 147 24.58 -4.36 9.72
CA GLY A 147 24.46 -5.72 10.24
C GLY A 147 23.14 -5.98 10.95
N SER A 148 22.97 -7.18 11.47
CA SER A 148 21.81 -7.58 12.27
C SER A 148 22.19 -8.57 13.37
N THR A 149 21.26 -8.79 14.30
CA THR A 149 21.41 -9.83 15.33
C THR A 149 20.09 -10.60 15.43
N PRO A 150 20.04 -11.92 15.13
CA PRO A 150 21.13 -12.73 14.54
C PRO A 150 21.66 -12.15 13.24
N GLN A 151 22.83 -12.62 12.80
CA GLN A 151 23.46 -12.12 11.58
C GLN A 151 22.71 -12.61 10.33
N TYR A 152 22.10 -11.67 9.63
CA TYR A 152 21.48 -11.85 8.30
C TYR A 152 22.06 -10.84 7.31
N TRP A 153 21.76 -11.01 6.05
CA TRP A 153 22.12 -10.06 5.01
C TRP A 153 21.21 -8.82 5.04
N GLY A 154 21.63 -7.71 4.49
CA GLY A 154 20.79 -6.55 4.26
C GLY A 154 19.69 -6.93 3.27
N SER A 155 18.46 -6.98 3.73
CA SER A 155 17.31 -7.39 2.91
C SER A 155 16.03 -6.79 3.45
N LEU A 156 15.23 -6.20 2.54
CA LEU A 156 13.95 -5.60 2.89
C LEU A 156 12.91 -5.84 1.79
N TRP A 157 11.66 -6.01 2.20
CA TRP A 157 10.51 -6.14 1.31
C TRP A 157 10.16 -4.81 0.69
N GLU A 158 10.03 -3.76 1.52
CA GLU A 158 9.59 -2.44 1.06
C GLU A 158 10.27 -1.31 1.83
N PHE A 159 10.55 -0.24 1.12
CA PHE A 159 10.81 1.08 1.64
C PHE A 159 9.68 2.02 1.24
N GLU A 160 9.14 2.72 2.22
CA GLU A 160 8.07 3.69 2.01
C GLU A 160 8.51 5.08 2.45
N ALA A 161 8.08 6.12 1.72
CA ALA A 161 8.31 7.52 2.03
C ALA A 161 7.01 8.32 1.88
N HIS A 162 6.55 8.96 2.95
CA HIS A 162 5.25 9.62 3.01
C HIS A 162 5.36 11.10 3.36
N THR A 163 4.61 11.94 2.65
CA THR A 163 4.50 13.39 2.91
C THR A 163 3.60 13.72 4.11
N GLY A 164 2.90 12.74 4.66
CA GLY A 164 2.01 12.84 5.80
C GLY A 164 2.13 11.62 6.72
N SER A 165 1.08 11.32 7.48
CA SER A 165 1.04 10.17 8.38
C SER A 165 1.19 8.85 7.63
N LEU A 166 1.83 7.86 8.26
CA LEU A 166 1.89 6.50 7.71
C LEU A 166 0.49 5.87 7.71
N PRO A 167 0.05 5.27 6.60
CA PRO A 167 -1.16 4.47 6.60
C PRO A 167 -0.98 3.22 7.48
N GLU A 168 -2.08 2.74 8.05
CA GLU A 168 -2.06 1.44 8.71
C GLU A 168 -1.72 0.35 7.69
N LEU A 169 -0.74 -0.48 8.04
CA LEU A 169 -0.45 -1.66 7.22
C LEU A 169 -1.57 -2.67 7.41
N PRO A 170 -2.12 -3.22 6.33
CA PRO A 170 -3.04 -4.34 6.43
C PRO A 170 -2.38 -5.46 7.25
N ARG A 171 -3.06 -6.00 8.27
CA ARG A 171 -2.54 -7.07 9.14
C ARG A 171 -1.94 -8.27 8.38
N LYS A 172 -2.30 -8.42 7.11
CA LYS A 172 -1.85 -9.51 6.23
C LYS A 172 -0.52 -9.26 5.52
N VAL A 173 -0.09 -8.01 5.34
CA VAL A 173 1.24 -7.70 4.81
C VAL A 173 2.33 -8.30 5.72
N MET A 174 2.09 -8.25 7.03
CA MET A 174 2.98 -8.86 8.02
C MET A 174 3.08 -10.39 7.88
N LYS A 175 1.96 -11.08 7.62
CA LYS A 175 1.95 -12.54 7.42
C LYS A 175 2.52 -12.99 6.08
N ALA A 176 2.40 -12.20 5.02
CA ALA A 176 2.99 -12.50 3.72
C ALA A 176 4.53 -12.40 3.79
N ALA A 177 5.06 -11.44 4.54
CA ALA A 177 6.48 -11.34 4.82
C ALA A 177 7.02 -12.52 5.66
N GLU A 178 6.21 -13.07 6.59
CA GLU A 178 6.58 -14.22 7.39
C GLU A 178 6.73 -15.52 6.57
N ASN A 179 5.98 -15.69 5.48
CA ASN A 179 5.93 -16.95 4.73
C ASN A 179 6.94 -17.07 3.57
N GLY A 180 7.80 -16.08 3.36
CA GLY A 180 9.05 -16.19 2.58
C GLY A 180 9.00 -16.85 1.19
N SER A 181 7.85 -17.02 0.58
CA SER A 181 7.77 -17.62 -0.74
C SER A 181 7.86 -16.57 -1.83
N ASN A 182 8.98 -16.54 -2.54
CA ASN A 182 9.15 -15.90 -3.85
C ASN A 182 8.23 -16.57 -4.90
N GLN A 183 6.94 -16.60 -4.66
CA GLN A 183 6.01 -16.88 -5.74
C GLN A 183 5.72 -15.53 -6.42
N ALA A 184 6.63 -15.16 -7.33
CA ALA A 184 6.27 -14.26 -8.42
C ALA A 184 4.92 -14.70 -8.98
N ALA A 185 4.12 -13.75 -9.42
CA ALA A 185 2.80 -13.96 -9.99
C ALA A 185 2.84 -14.99 -11.14
N THR A 186 2.92 -16.27 -10.79
CA THR A 186 2.89 -17.40 -11.74
C THR A 186 1.47 -17.67 -12.24
N GLY A 187 0.46 -17.01 -11.64
CA GLY A 187 -0.94 -17.27 -11.94
C GLY A 187 -1.42 -16.87 -13.33
N ILE A 188 -0.67 -16.00 -14.04
CA ILE A 188 -1.02 -15.60 -15.41
C ILE A 188 -0.03 -16.13 -16.47
N ALA A 189 1.01 -16.85 -16.04
CA ALA A 189 1.96 -17.46 -16.97
C ALA A 189 1.21 -18.47 -17.89
N GLY A 190 1.21 -18.20 -19.19
CA GLY A 190 0.50 -19.02 -20.18
C GLY A 190 -0.94 -18.61 -20.46
N VAL A 191 -1.53 -17.63 -19.77
CA VAL A 191 -2.82 -17.07 -20.14
C VAL A 191 -2.64 -16.19 -21.40
N LYS A 192 -3.37 -16.52 -22.46
CA LYS A 192 -3.33 -15.76 -23.73
C LYS A 192 -4.56 -14.86 -23.81
N ALA A 193 -4.36 -13.58 -24.06
CA ALA A 193 -5.43 -12.65 -24.39
C ALA A 193 -5.63 -12.58 -25.93
N PRO A 194 -6.85 -12.30 -26.39
CA PRO A 194 -7.08 -11.88 -27.77
C PRO A 194 -6.31 -10.59 -28.09
N GLU A 195 -6.09 -10.34 -29.38
CA GLU A 195 -5.47 -9.09 -29.83
C GLU A 195 -6.24 -7.86 -29.32
N GLY A 196 -5.54 -6.86 -28.79
CA GLY A 196 -6.11 -5.66 -28.19
C GLY A 196 -6.48 -5.78 -26.72
N PHE A 197 -6.26 -6.94 -26.08
CA PHE A 197 -6.48 -7.14 -24.65
C PHE A 197 -5.18 -7.45 -23.91
N GLU A 198 -5.03 -6.91 -22.72
CA GLU A 198 -3.94 -7.21 -21.78
C GLU A 198 -4.48 -8.06 -20.63
N VAL A 199 -3.71 -9.07 -20.20
CA VAL A 199 -4.03 -9.86 -19.01
C VAL A 199 -3.22 -9.35 -17.83
N LYS A 200 -3.92 -8.96 -16.76
CA LYS A 200 -3.31 -8.55 -15.49
C LYS A 200 -3.82 -9.41 -14.34
N LEU A 201 -2.96 -9.67 -13.37
CA LEU A 201 -3.36 -10.32 -12.13
C LEU A 201 -3.94 -9.25 -11.19
N PHE A 202 -5.26 -9.15 -11.15
CA PHE A 202 -5.98 -8.13 -10.37
C PHE A 202 -5.89 -8.36 -8.87
N ALA A 203 -6.10 -9.59 -8.40
CA ALA A 203 -6.00 -9.98 -7.01
C ALA A 203 -5.57 -11.44 -6.88
N ALA A 204 -4.90 -11.80 -5.79
CA ALA A 204 -4.33 -13.12 -5.58
C ALA A 204 -4.35 -13.54 -4.09
N PRO A 205 -4.07 -14.80 -3.75
CA PRO A 205 -3.80 -15.18 -2.38
C PRO A 205 -2.65 -14.37 -1.75
N PRO A 206 -2.71 -14.09 -0.45
CA PRO A 206 -3.67 -14.65 0.52
C PRO A 206 -4.99 -13.88 0.64
N GLU A 207 -5.12 -12.68 0.06
CA GLU A 207 -6.29 -11.81 0.21
C GLU A 207 -7.51 -12.39 -0.48
N VAL A 208 -7.33 -12.92 -1.69
CA VAL A 208 -8.36 -13.59 -2.49
C VAL A 208 -7.97 -15.04 -2.63
N ASN A 209 -8.38 -15.85 -1.64
CA ASN A 209 -8.09 -17.28 -1.59
C ASN A 209 -9.38 -18.08 -1.78
N TYR A 210 -9.35 -19.16 -2.58
CA TYR A 210 -10.53 -19.96 -2.94
C TYR A 210 -11.72 -19.12 -3.47
N PRO A 211 -11.51 -18.30 -4.52
CA PRO A 211 -12.61 -17.54 -5.13
C PRO A 211 -13.61 -18.50 -5.78
N VAL A 212 -14.90 -18.29 -5.52
CA VAL A 212 -15.98 -19.14 -6.04
C VAL A 212 -16.96 -18.38 -6.93
N CYS A 213 -17.04 -17.07 -6.80
CA CYS A 213 -17.83 -16.18 -7.66
C CYS A 213 -17.26 -14.76 -7.60
N LEU A 214 -17.58 -13.98 -8.62
CA LEU A 214 -17.23 -12.56 -8.66
C LEU A 214 -18.28 -11.75 -9.41
N THR A 215 -18.35 -10.45 -9.12
CA THR A 215 -19.08 -9.45 -9.89
C THR A 215 -18.30 -8.14 -9.87
N ALA A 216 -18.48 -7.30 -10.90
CA ALA A 216 -17.87 -5.99 -10.96
C ALA A 216 -18.95 -4.90 -10.89
N ALA A 217 -18.66 -3.83 -10.17
CA ALA A 217 -19.47 -2.62 -10.13
C ALA A 217 -19.15 -1.74 -11.35
N ALA A 218 -20.10 -0.90 -11.75
CA ALA A 218 -19.89 0.09 -12.81
C ALA A 218 -18.78 1.12 -12.44
N THR A 219 -18.44 1.24 -11.17
CA THR A 219 -17.36 2.08 -10.63
C THR A 219 -15.97 1.44 -10.72
N GLY A 220 -15.87 0.20 -11.23
CA GLY A 220 -14.59 -0.53 -11.39
C GLY A 220 -14.21 -1.42 -10.22
N GLU A 221 -14.96 -1.40 -9.13
CA GLU A 221 -14.72 -2.29 -7.99
C GLU A 221 -15.11 -3.74 -8.31
N VAL A 222 -14.36 -4.68 -7.78
CA VAL A 222 -14.65 -6.11 -7.97
C VAL A 222 -15.00 -6.75 -6.62
N PHE A 223 -16.15 -7.40 -6.55
CA PHE A 223 -16.58 -8.17 -5.39
C PHE A 223 -16.32 -9.65 -5.64
N VAL A 224 -15.62 -10.30 -4.72
CA VAL A 224 -15.24 -11.70 -4.84
C VAL A 224 -15.78 -12.50 -3.65
N GLY A 225 -16.57 -13.51 -3.95
CA GLY A 225 -16.99 -14.51 -2.97
C GLY A 225 -15.86 -15.49 -2.71
N ILE A 226 -15.50 -15.65 -1.44
CA ILE A 226 -14.41 -16.51 -0.98
C ILE A 226 -14.98 -17.60 -0.09
N ASP A 227 -14.72 -18.88 -0.41
CA ASP A 227 -15.13 -20.04 0.36
C ASP A 227 -13.91 -20.80 0.92
N GLU A 228 -13.38 -20.34 2.04
CA GLU A 228 -12.26 -21.00 2.74
C GLU A 228 -12.72 -22.15 3.66
N GLN A 229 -13.95 -22.59 3.55
CA GLN A 229 -14.49 -23.66 4.40
C GLN A 229 -14.12 -25.07 3.96
N GLY A 230 -13.50 -25.19 2.77
CA GLY A 230 -13.22 -26.45 2.10
C GLY A 230 -14.46 -27.06 1.44
N SER A 231 -14.24 -27.97 0.51
CA SER A 231 -15.29 -28.53 -0.39
C SER A 231 -16.52 -29.13 0.32
N LEU A 232 -16.41 -29.42 1.59
CA LEU A 232 -17.47 -30.07 2.38
C LEU A 232 -18.02 -29.22 3.52
N GLY A 233 -17.69 -27.93 3.55
CA GLY A 233 -18.20 -27.00 4.57
C GLY A 233 -17.79 -27.30 6.01
N LYS A 234 -16.68 -27.97 6.21
CA LYS A 234 -16.21 -28.42 7.53
C LYS A 234 -15.78 -27.31 8.48
N GLN A 235 -15.52 -26.12 7.97
CA GLN A 235 -15.01 -25.00 8.75
C GLN A 235 -15.91 -23.78 8.61
N LYS A 236 -17.06 -23.81 9.28
CA LYS A 236 -18.03 -22.71 9.29
C LYS A 236 -17.38 -21.36 9.71
N GLY A 237 -17.93 -20.27 9.20
CA GLY A 237 -17.49 -18.91 9.53
C GLY A 237 -16.24 -18.43 8.76
N ARG A 238 -15.73 -19.17 7.78
CA ARG A 238 -14.58 -18.80 6.97
C ARG A 238 -14.94 -18.26 5.58
N GLY A 239 -16.21 -18.32 5.21
CA GLY A 239 -16.70 -17.71 3.98
C GLY A 239 -16.87 -16.20 4.13
N ARG A 240 -16.63 -15.46 3.06
CA ARG A 240 -16.80 -14.00 3.00
C ARG A 240 -16.89 -13.49 1.57
N VAL A 241 -17.42 -12.30 1.44
CA VAL A 241 -17.27 -11.50 0.23
C VAL A 241 -16.23 -10.42 0.51
N VAL A 242 -15.26 -10.26 -0.37
CA VAL A 242 -14.29 -9.17 -0.33
C VAL A 242 -14.59 -8.18 -1.46
N ARG A 243 -14.35 -6.90 -1.18
CA ARG A 243 -14.37 -5.81 -2.13
C ARG A 243 -12.94 -5.46 -2.48
N CYS A 244 -12.60 -5.52 -3.75
CA CYS A 244 -11.30 -5.22 -4.30
C CYS A 244 -11.38 -3.91 -5.10
N ILE A 245 -10.52 -2.96 -4.83
CA ILE A 245 -10.51 -1.63 -5.43
C ILE A 245 -9.11 -1.39 -6.01
N ASP A 246 -9.08 -1.05 -7.29
CA ASP A 246 -7.92 -0.48 -7.97
C ASP A 246 -8.06 1.04 -7.87
N THR A 247 -7.16 1.69 -7.14
CA THR A 247 -7.25 3.13 -6.85
C THR A 247 -6.43 3.99 -7.78
N ASP A 248 -5.48 3.41 -8.52
CA ASP A 248 -4.57 4.13 -9.41
C ASP A 248 -4.72 3.73 -10.89
N GLY A 249 -5.60 2.76 -11.20
CA GLY A 249 -5.91 2.33 -12.56
C GLY A 249 -4.83 1.45 -13.19
N ASP A 250 -3.97 0.83 -12.40
CA ASP A 250 -2.88 -0.02 -12.90
C ASP A 250 -3.34 -1.45 -13.25
N GLY A 251 -4.60 -1.78 -12.96
CA GLY A 251 -5.20 -3.09 -13.18
C GLY A 251 -4.93 -4.10 -12.08
N LYS A 252 -4.55 -3.63 -10.88
CA LYS A 252 -4.39 -4.44 -9.67
C LYS A 252 -5.16 -3.83 -8.52
N ALA A 253 -5.69 -4.67 -7.63
CA ALA A 253 -6.38 -4.19 -6.45
C ALA A 253 -5.39 -3.70 -5.38
N ASP A 254 -5.45 -2.40 -5.05
CA ASP A 254 -4.68 -1.78 -3.98
C ASP A 254 -5.34 -1.96 -2.62
N GLN A 255 -6.66 -2.04 -2.61
CA GLN A 255 -7.45 -2.21 -1.39
C GLN A 255 -8.33 -3.44 -1.51
N ILE A 256 -8.20 -4.35 -0.54
CA ILE A 256 -9.04 -5.55 -0.44
C ILE A 256 -9.61 -5.62 0.97
N ASN A 257 -10.92 -5.38 1.06
CA ASN A 257 -11.62 -5.31 2.33
C ASN A 257 -12.72 -6.37 2.41
N THR A 258 -12.97 -6.94 3.58
CA THR A 258 -14.13 -7.78 3.79
C THR A 258 -15.40 -6.92 3.72
N PHE A 259 -16.21 -7.16 2.70
CA PHE A 259 -17.48 -6.47 2.48
C PHE A 259 -18.60 -7.12 3.31
N ALA A 260 -18.68 -8.46 3.29
CA ALA A 260 -19.66 -9.22 4.05
C ALA A 260 -19.06 -10.54 4.52
N LYS A 261 -19.47 -11.00 5.71
CA LYS A 261 -19.22 -12.36 6.18
C LYS A 261 -20.44 -13.20 5.83
N MET A 262 -20.22 -14.28 5.13
CA MET A 262 -21.27 -15.24 4.79
C MET A 262 -20.68 -16.60 4.48
N ASP A 263 -21.35 -17.64 4.91
CA ASP A 263 -20.96 -19.00 4.57
C ASP A 263 -21.41 -19.32 3.14
N HIS A 264 -20.54 -19.99 2.39
CA HIS A 264 -20.82 -20.49 1.03
C HIS A 264 -21.33 -19.43 0.04
N PRO A 265 -20.63 -18.34 -0.23
CA PRO A 265 -21.02 -17.43 -1.30
C PRO A 265 -20.99 -18.18 -2.64
N ARG A 266 -22.14 -18.29 -3.31
CA ARG A 266 -22.27 -19.09 -4.55
C ARG A 266 -22.63 -18.26 -5.77
N GLY A 267 -22.99 -17.01 -5.58
CA GLY A 267 -23.28 -16.07 -6.65
C GLY A 267 -23.29 -14.64 -6.11
N LEU A 268 -22.83 -13.71 -6.92
CA LEU A 268 -22.84 -12.28 -6.65
C LEU A 268 -23.39 -11.56 -7.88
N ILE A 269 -24.31 -10.64 -7.65
CA ILE A 269 -24.82 -9.72 -8.66
C ILE A 269 -24.66 -8.32 -8.08
N TYR A 270 -24.13 -7.41 -8.88
CA TYR A 270 -24.14 -5.99 -8.58
C TYR A 270 -25.26 -5.35 -9.39
N ASP A 271 -26.19 -4.66 -8.71
CA ASP A 271 -27.35 -3.99 -9.30
C ASP A 271 -27.22 -2.47 -9.16
#